data_bbdcd669f75b38617a3e358671a8e65e
#
_entry.id   bbdcd669f75b38617a3e358671a8e65e
#
_cell.length_a   1.000
_cell.length_b   1.000
_cell.length_c   1.000
_cell.angle_alpha   90.00
_cell.angle_beta   90.00
_cell.angle_gamma   90.00
#
_symmetry.space_group_name_H-M   'P 1'
#
loop_
_entity.id
_entity.type
_entity.pdbx_description
1 polymer ?
#
loop_
_entity_poly.entity_id
_entity_poly.type
_entity_poly.pdbx_seq_one_letter_code
_entity_poly.pdbx_strand_id
1 'polypeptide(L)'
;HNFYRKAVTDMYMHNEMDQARYYFKKLCSDYPDKMQFYIGYDVKTKTMDLDTFVTDRIVQDMKSGGRAQTMSILGNYVSRAYGFFSVDEDEQAKGFMRLARRAYERYNRRKEGTEEDRVLLPPFDQIHNKGLSSALEFLGQNQPLKAANLRRRLGLKSGEAPEYKGLPELINPFDKEKKK
;
A
#
# COMPACT_ATOMS: atom_id res chain seq x y z
N HIS A 1 -18.42 8.82 -11.72
CA HIS A 1 -18.16 7.99 -10.52
C HIS A 1 -16.88 7.16 -10.65
N ASN A 2 -16.80 6.24 -11.62
CA ASN A 2 -15.62 5.35 -11.77
C ASN A 2 -14.30 6.10 -12.01
N PHE A 3 -14.33 7.19 -12.79
CA PHE A 3 -13.18 8.07 -12.99
C PHE A 3 -12.65 8.60 -11.65
N TYR A 4 -13.49 9.22 -10.82
CA TYR A 4 -13.06 9.78 -9.54
C TYR A 4 -12.52 8.70 -8.59
N ARG A 5 -13.18 7.53 -8.54
CA ARG A 5 -12.69 6.41 -7.71
C ARG A 5 -11.27 5.98 -8.10
N LYS A 6 -11.02 5.87 -9.41
CA LYS A 6 -9.69 5.54 -9.91
C LYS A 6 -8.71 6.66 -9.62
N ALA A 7 -9.05 7.91 -9.92
CA ALA A 7 -8.19 9.07 -9.66
C ALA A 7 -7.79 9.17 -8.18
N VAL A 8 -8.75 9.01 -7.26
CA VAL A 8 -8.47 9.01 -5.81
C VAL A 8 -7.45 7.94 -5.45
N THR A 9 -7.66 6.70 -5.93
CA THR A 9 -6.76 5.58 -5.61
C THR A 9 -5.37 5.80 -6.22
N ASP A 10 -5.28 6.24 -7.47
CA ASP A 10 -4.01 6.47 -8.17
C ASP A 10 -3.21 7.59 -7.50
N MET A 11 -3.84 8.75 -7.23
CA MET A 11 -3.19 9.88 -6.54
C MET A 11 -2.72 9.50 -5.13
N TYR A 12 -3.56 8.74 -4.41
CA TYR A 12 -3.20 8.27 -3.08
C TYR A 12 -1.98 7.33 -3.12
N MET A 13 -1.93 6.38 -4.08
CA MET A 13 -0.79 5.47 -4.25
C MET A 13 0.51 6.22 -4.55
N HIS A 14 0.44 7.27 -5.38
CA HIS A 14 1.59 8.09 -5.71
C HIS A 14 1.94 9.15 -4.65
N ASN A 15 1.24 9.13 -3.50
CA ASN A 15 1.40 10.09 -2.40
C ASN A 15 1.05 11.55 -2.77
N GLU A 16 0.29 11.75 -3.84
CA GLU A 16 -0.24 13.05 -4.25
C GLU A 16 -1.50 13.39 -3.43
N MET A 17 -1.31 13.60 -2.12
CA MET A 17 -2.40 13.62 -1.15
C MET A 17 -3.39 14.77 -1.37
N ASP A 18 -2.94 15.93 -1.84
CA ASP A 18 -3.84 17.07 -2.10
C ASP A 18 -4.77 16.79 -3.27
N GLN A 19 -4.27 16.18 -4.33
CA GLN A 19 -5.08 15.76 -5.47
C GLN A 19 -6.02 14.60 -5.08
N ALA A 20 -5.53 13.63 -4.31
CA ALA A 20 -6.37 12.56 -3.79
C ALA A 20 -7.55 13.11 -2.98
N ARG A 21 -7.31 14.08 -2.06
CA ARG A 21 -8.36 14.76 -1.28
C ARG A 21 -9.32 15.55 -2.15
N TYR A 22 -8.81 16.24 -3.17
CA TYR A 22 -9.65 16.99 -4.11
C TYR A 22 -10.63 16.08 -4.84
N TYR A 23 -10.15 15.02 -5.49
CA TYR A 23 -11.01 14.06 -6.19
C TYR A 23 -11.93 13.30 -5.25
N PHE A 24 -11.48 13.00 -4.04
CA PHE A 24 -12.30 12.33 -3.03
C PHE A 24 -13.48 13.22 -2.58
N LYS A 25 -13.22 14.50 -2.31
CA LYS A 25 -14.29 15.47 -2.01
C LYS A 25 -15.31 15.57 -3.14
N LYS A 26 -14.84 15.61 -4.38
CA LYS A 26 -15.69 15.56 -5.58
C LYS A 26 -16.53 14.28 -5.63
N LEU A 27 -15.90 13.12 -5.37
CA LEU A 27 -16.61 11.84 -5.34
C LEU A 27 -17.74 11.83 -4.31
N CYS A 28 -17.47 12.31 -3.09
CA CYS A 28 -18.46 12.37 -2.02
C CYS A 28 -19.60 13.35 -2.31
N SER A 29 -19.31 14.52 -2.91
CA SER A 29 -20.30 15.54 -3.20
C SER A 29 -21.17 15.18 -4.41
N ASP A 30 -20.57 14.67 -5.48
CA ASP A 30 -21.24 14.45 -6.76
C ASP A 30 -21.98 13.11 -6.81
N TYR A 31 -21.57 12.15 -5.97
CA TYR A 31 -22.13 10.78 -5.96
C TYR A 31 -22.47 10.27 -4.56
N PRO A 32 -23.21 11.02 -3.72
CA PRO A 32 -23.51 10.61 -2.34
C PRO A 32 -24.26 9.27 -2.27
N ASP A 33 -25.16 9.01 -3.23
CA ASP A 33 -25.93 7.75 -3.30
C ASP A 33 -25.04 6.53 -3.55
N LYS A 34 -23.87 6.73 -4.17
CA LYS A 34 -22.90 5.63 -4.36
C LYS A 34 -21.98 5.49 -3.16
N MET A 35 -21.74 6.60 -2.44
CA MET A 35 -20.86 6.60 -1.28
C MET A 35 -21.50 5.98 -0.02
N GLN A 36 -22.83 6.05 0.12
CA GLN A 36 -23.55 5.48 1.27
C GLN A 36 -23.34 3.98 1.48
N PHE A 37 -22.91 3.25 0.46
CA PHE A 37 -22.60 1.81 0.55
C PHE A 37 -21.20 1.53 1.10
N TYR A 38 -20.36 2.55 1.30
CA TYR A 38 -19.06 2.38 1.91
C TYR A 38 -19.14 2.45 3.43
N ILE A 39 -18.50 1.48 4.09
CA ILE A 39 -18.43 1.46 5.55
C ILE A 39 -17.68 2.70 6.05
N GLY A 40 -18.30 3.46 6.97
CA GLY A 40 -17.71 4.70 7.50
C GLY A 40 -18.10 5.97 6.73
N TYR A 41 -18.94 5.87 5.69
CA TYR A 41 -19.51 7.05 5.07
C TYR A 41 -20.63 7.64 5.94
N ASP A 42 -20.49 8.91 6.32
CA ASP A 42 -21.51 9.65 7.03
C ASP A 42 -22.45 10.33 6.03
N VAL A 43 -23.67 9.83 5.96
CA VAL A 43 -24.71 10.34 5.04
C VAL A 43 -25.10 11.79 5.36
N LYS A 44 -25.05 12.20 6.64
CA LYS A 44 -25.44 13.55 7.07
C LYS A 44 -24.42 14.58 6.65
N THR A 45 -23.16 14.32 6.89
CA THR A 45 -22.04 15.21 6.56
C THR A 45 -21.50 15.00 5.14
N LYS A 46 -21.94 13.93 4.46
CA LYS A 46 -21.43 13.49 3.15
C LYS A 46 -19.91 13.34 3.15
N THR A 47 -19.37 12.80 4.23
CA THR A 47 -17.93 12.62 4.42
C THR A 47 -17.57 11.20 4.77
N MET A 48 -16.34 10.85 4.48
CA MET A 48 -15.69 9.60 4.85
C MET A 48 -14.18 9.85 4.98
N ASP A 49 -13.49 9.03 5.75
CA ASP A 49 -12.03 9.07 5.80
C ASP A 49 -11.42 8.52 4.51
N LEU A 50 -10.53 9.30 3.89
CA LEU A 50 -9.87 8.97 2.63
C LEU A 50 -9.03 7.69 2.74
N ASP A 51 -8.30 7.53 3.85
CA ASP A 51 -7.46 6.34 4.08
C ASP A 51 -8.31 5.07 4.16
N THR A 52 -9.45 5.17 4.87
CA THR A 52 -10.44 4.09 4.98
C THR A 52 -11.01 3.74 3.61
N PHE A 53 -11.41 4.74 2.82
CA PHE A 53 -11.96 4.53 1.49
C PHE A 53 -10.98 3.77 0.58
N VAL A 54 -9.73 4.24 0.47
CA VAL A 54 -8.72 3.63 -0.40
C VAL A 54 -8.35 2.23 0.08
N THR A 55 -8.15 2.07 1.38
CA THR A 55 -7.79 0.78 1.97
C THR A 55 -8.90 -0.26 1.80
N ASP A 56 -10.16 0.13 2.03
CA ASP A 56 -11.30 -0.76 1.85
C ASP A 56 -11.48 -1.19 0.39
N ARG A 57 -11.24 -0.28 -0.55
CA ARG A 57 -11.27 -0.58 -1.97
C ARG A 57 -10.29 -1.68 -2.34
N ILE A 58 -9.03 -1.54 -1.88
CA ILE A 58 -7.98 -2.53 -2.14
C ILE A 58 -8.29 -3.87 -1.48
N VAL A 59 -8.78 -3.84 -0.23
CA VAL A 59 -9.17 -5.07 0.48
C VAL A 59 -10.35 -5.77 -0.19
N GLN A 60 -11.28 -5.04 -0.80
CA GLN A 60 -12.34 -5.66 -1.62
C GLN A 60 -11.78 -6.41 -2.83
N ASP A 61 -10.81 -5.80 -3.53
CA ASP A 61 -10.15 -6.43 -4.68
C ASP A 61 -9.33 -7.67 -4.25
N MET A 62 -8.73 -7.65 -3.05
CA MET A 62 -8.02 -8.78 -2.46
C MET A 62 -8.93 -9.96 -2.09
N LYS A 63 -10.15 -9.68 -1.61
CA LYS A 63 -11.08 -10.73 -1.13
C LYS A 63 -11.54 -11.67 -2.24
N SER A 64 -11.64 -11.18 -3.47
CA SER A 64 -12.11 -11.98 -4.60
C SER A 64 -11.13 -13.05 -5.05
N GLY A 65 -9.86 -12.97 -4.68
CA GLY A 65 -8.79 -13.79 -5.24
C GLY A 65 -8.09 -14.76 -4.27
N GLY A 66 -8.53 -14.86 -3.04
CA GLY A 66 -7.94 -15.76 -2.05
C GLY A 66 -6.54 -15.32 -1.56
N ARG A 67 -5.93 -16.15 -0.69
CA ARG A 67 -4.66 -15.84 -0.01
C ARG A 67 -3.49 -15.56 -0.95
N ALA A 68 -3.31 -16.40 -1.97
CA ALA A 68 -2.18 -16.28 -2.87
C ALA A 68 -2.21 -14.97 -3.66
N GLN A 69 -3.40 -14.59 -4.15
CA GLN A 69 -3.60 -13.32 -4.86
C GLN A 69 -3.42 -12.13 -3.91
N THR A 70 -3.93 -12.20 -2.69
CA THR A 70 -3.72 -11.15 -1.67
C THR A 70 -2.24 -10.92 -1.39
N MET A 71 -1.47 -12.01 -1.19
CA MET A 71 -0.02 -11.93 -0.99
C MET A 71 0.68 -11.33 -2.21
N SER A 72 0.25 -11.68 -3.43
CA SER A 72 0.80 -11.14 -4.67
C SER A 72 0.53 -9.63 -4.79
N ILE A 73 -0.69 -9.18 -4.49
CA ILE A 73 -1.05 -7.75 -4.51
C ILE A 73 -0.19 -6.96 -3.51
N LEU A 74 -0.09 -7.43 -2.27
CA LEU A 74 0.74 -6.78 -1.24
C LEU A 74 2.23 -6.77 -1.63
N GLY A 75 2.75 -7.90 -2.10
CA GLY A 75 4.13 -8.01 -2.58
C GLY A 75 4.42 -7.07 -3.75
N ASN A 76 3.46 -6.90 -4.67
CA ASN A 76 3.58 -5.96 -5.77
C ASN A 76 3.64 -4.50 -5.30
N TYR A 77 2.85 -4.11 -4.29
CA TYR A 77 2.95 -2.75 -3.72
C TYR A 77 4.31 -2.52 -3.07
N VAL A 78 4.82 -3.50 -2.33
CA VAL A 78 6.18 -3.43 -1.76
C VAL A 78 7.24 -3.33 -2.86
N SER A 79 7.15 -4.17 -3.89
CA SER A 79 8.08 -4.16 -5.02
C SER A 79 8.07 -2.80 -5.75
N ARG A 80 6.89 -2.21 -5.97
CA ARG A 80 6.76 -0.86 -6.55
C ARG A 80 7.36 0.22 -5.67
N ALA A 81 7.16 0.14 -4.34
CA ALA A 81 7.79 1.06 -3.41
C ALA A 81 9.32 1.05 -3.58
N TYR A 82 9.92 -0.12 -3.68
CA TYR A 82 11.37 -0.23 -3.93
C TYR A 82 11.80 0.21 -5.32
N GLY A 83 10.93 0.02 -6.33
CA GLY A 83 11.15 0.58 -7.66
C GLY A 83 11.28 2.11 -7.63
N PHE A 84 10.36 2.81 -6.97
CA PHE A 84 10.43 4.26 -6.78
C PHE A 84 11.63 4.66 -5.91
N PHE A 85 11.87 3.93 -4.82
CA PHE A 85 13.03 4.17 -3.96
C PHE A 85 14.35 4.05 -4.71
N SER A 86 14.46 3.17 -5.72
CA SER A 86 15.66 3.00 -6.54
C SER A 86 16.00 4.19 -7.43
N VAL A 87 15.09 5.14 -7.62
CA VAL A 87 15.24 6.34 -8.46
C VAL A 87 15.04 7.64 -7.69
N ASP A 88 15.22 7.58 -6.36
CA ASP A 88 15.12 8.72 -5.43
C ASP A 88 13.71 9.36 -5.36
N GLU A 89 12.67 8.65 -5.79
CA GLU A 89 11.27 9.07 -5.67
C GLU A 89 10.67 8.60 -4.33
N ASP A 90 11.18 9.15 -3.24
CA ASP A 90 10.91 8.68 -1.87
C ASP A 90 9.45 8.88 -1.44
N GLU A 91 8.79 9.93 -1.92
CA GLU A 91 7.39 10.18 -1.55
C GLU A 91 6.44 9.14 -2.16
N GLN A 92 6.68 8.74 -3.42
CA GLN A 92 5.94 7.66 -4.07
C GLN A 92 6.24 6.32 -3.40
N ALA A 93 7.51 6.07 -3.07
CA ALA A 93 7.92 4.87 -2.34
C ALA A 93 7.19 4.76 -0.98
N LYS A 94 7.11 5.85 -0.21
CA LYS A 94 6.36 5.94 1.05
C LYS A 94 4.87 5.67 0.84
N GLY A 95 4.28 6.23 -0.21
CA GLY A 95 2.86 6.03 -0.56
C GLY A 95 2.53 4.56 -0.75
N PHE A 96 3.27 3.86 -1.60
CA PHE A 96 3.08 2.43 -1.85
C PHE A 96 3.34 1.56 -0.62
N MET A 97 4.37 1.84 0.16
CA MET A 97 4.68 1.09 1.38
C MET A 97 3.60 1.26 2.45
N ARG A 98 3.14 2.50 2.67
CA ARG A 98 2.02 2.81 3.58
C ARG A 98 0.76 2.04 3.18
N LEU A 99 0.45 2.03 1.89
CA LEU A 99 -0.72 1.34 1.35
C LEU A 99 -0.63 -0.17 1.57
N ALA A 100 0.51 -0.79 1.28
CA ALA A 100 0.74 -2.21 1.50
C ALA A 100 0.49 -2.60 2.97
N ARG A 101 1.04 -1.83 3.91
CA ARG A 101 0.88 -2.07 5.35
C ARG A 101 -0.57 -1.91 5.79
N ARG A 102 -1.24 -0.82 5.42
CA ARG A 102 -2.64 -0.57 5.79
C ARG A 102 -3.59 -1.62 5.22
N ALA A 103 -3.38 -2.02 3.96
CA ALA A 103 -4.19 -3.06 3.34
C ALA A 103 -4.00 -4.42 4.05
N TYR A 104 -2.76 -4.77 4.42
CA TYR A 104 -2.45 -5.95 5.22
C TYR A 104 -3.17 -5.94 6.58
N GLU A 105 -3.04 -4.85 7.34
CA GLU A 105 -3.67 -4.71 8.65
C GLU A 105 -5.20 -4.75 8.56
N ARG A 106 -5.78 -4.09 7.55
CA ARG A 106 -7.23 -4.06 7.34
C ARG A 106 -7.77 -5.43 6.91
N TYR A 107 -7.04 -6.15 6.08
CA TYR A 107 -7.38 -7.51 5.67
C TYR A 107 -7.42 -8.45 6.88
N ASN A 108 -6.38 -8.45 7.71
CA ASN A 108 -6.30 -9.32 8.89
C ASN A 108 -7.37 -8.97 9.94
N ARG A 109 -7.60 -7.67 10.25
CA ARG A 109 -8.64 -7.25 11.22
C ARG A 109 -10.05 -7.71 10.85
N ARG A 110 -10.38 -7.78 9.56
CA ARG A 110 -11.71 -8.22 9.11
C ARG A 110 -11.93 -9.73 9.24
N LYS A 111 -10.87 -10.51 9.41
CA LYS A 111 -10.95 -11.98 9.56
C LYS A 111 -11.05 -12.45 11.01
N GLU A 112 -10.82 -11.57 11.97
CA GLU A 112 -10.87 -11.92 13.41
C GLU A 112 -12.26 -12.29 13.95
N GLY A 113 -13.32 -12.23 13.14
CA GLY A 113 -14.70 -12.45 13.57
C GLY A 113 -15.50 -13.53 12.84
N THR A 114 -14.95 -14.23 11.84
CA THR A 114 -15.69 -15.21 11.05
C THR A 114 -15.01 -16.58 11.07
N GLU A 115 -15.79 -17.65 11.39
CA GLU A 115 -15.26 -19.02 11.49
C GLU A 115 -14.80 -19.63 10.15
N GLU A 116 -15.29 -19.14 9.01
CA GLU A 116 -15.13 -19.81 7.72
C GLU A 116 -13.86 -19.46 6.95
N ASP A 117 -13.05 -18.46 7.38
CA ASP A 117 -11.98 -17.93 6.52
C ASP A 117 -10.66 -17.62 7.26
N ARG A 118 -10.30 -18.43 8.26
CA ARG A 118 -9.12 -18.21 9.11
C ARG A 118 -7.76 -18.47 8.47
N VAL A 119 -7.62 -18.27 7.20
CA VAL A 119 -6.27 -18.26 6.63
C VAL A 119 -5.69 -16.86 6.78
N LEU A 120 -5.14 -16.59 7.96
CA LEU A 120 -4.36 -15.38 8.20
C LEU A 120 -3.22 -15.28 7.19
N LEU A 121 -2.92 -14.06 6.77
CA LEU A 121 -1.72 -13.80 5.99
C LEU A 121 -0.49 -14.07 6.87
N PRO A 122 0.66 -14.46 6.27
CA PRO A 122 1.90 -14.53 7.01
C PRO A 122 2.27 -13.16 7.58
N PRO A 123 3.18 -13.07 8.57
CA PRO A 123 3.67 -11.78 9.05
C PRO A 123 4.07 -10.85 7.91
N PHE A 124 3.77 -9.56 8.06
CA PHE A 124 4.03 -8.57 7.00
C PHE A 124 5.48 -8.58 6.53
N ASP A 125 6.42 -8.85 7.44
CA ASP A 125 7.86 -8.91 7.15
C ASP A 125 8.20 -9.98 6.10
N GLN A 126 7.50 -11.12 6.09
CA GLN A 126 7.67 -12.14 5.06
C GLN A 126 7.19 -11.67 3.69
N ILE A 127 6.04 -10.98 3.64
CA ILE A 127 5.51 -10.39 2.41
C ILE A 127 6.44 -9.29 1.90
N HIS A 128 6.93 -8.47 2.82
CA HIS A 128 7.86 -7.39 2.56
C HIS A 128 9.18 -7.91 1.96
N ASN A 129 9.80 -8.91 2.61
CA ASN A 129 11.05 -9.50 2.13
C ASN A 129 10.90 -10.12 0.74
N LYS A 130 9.78 -10.79 0.49
CA LYS A 130 9.47 -11.33 -0.83
C LYS A 130 9.31 -10.22 -1.87
N GLY A 131 8.61 -9.14 -1.54
CA GLY A 131 8.44 -7.98 -2.43
C GLY A 131 9.76 -7.28 -2.74
N LEU A 132 10.65 -7.12 -1.73
CA LEU A 132 11.98 -6.56 -1.92
C LEU A 132 12.86 -7.47 -2.79
N SER A 133 12.85 -8.78 -2.53
CA SER A 133 13.60 -9.75 -3.34
C SER A 133 13.13 -9.72 -4.80
N SER A 134 11.81 -9.68 -5.03
CA SER A 134 11.24 -9.56 -6.38
C SER A 134 11.64 -8.24 -7.07
N ALA A 135 11.69 -7.12 -6.33
CA ALA A 135 12.14 -5.84 -6.86
C ALA A 135 13.62 -5.90 -7.28
N LEU A 136 14.49 -6.44 -6.42
CA LEU A 136 15.91 -6.58 -6.71
C LEU A 136 16.18 -7.50 -7.90
N GLU A 137 15.45 -8.62 -7.99
CA GLU A 137 15.56 -9.56 -9.11
C GLU A 137 15.12 -8.90 -10.42
N PHE A 138 13.91 -8.31 -10.45
CA PHE A 138 13.38 -7.64 -11.63
C PHE A 138 14.29 -6.50 -12.11
N LEU A 139 14.74 -5.64 -11.19
CA LEU A 139 15.64 -4.54 -11.52
C LEU A 139 17.01 -5.06 -11.96
N GLY A 140 17.53 -6.13 -11.34
CA GLY A 140 18.80 -6.74 -11.72
C GLY A 140 18.80 -7.26 -13.14
N GLN A 141 17.71 -7.87 -13.57
CA GLN A 141 17.55 -8.41 -14.92
C GLN A 141 17.28 -7.32 -15.98
N ASN A 142 16.49 -6.30 -15.65
CA ASN A 142 15.96 -5.36 -16.64
C ASN A 142 16.57 -3.94 -16.55
N GLN A 143 17.04 -3.52 -15.37
CA GLN A 143 17.49 -2.16 -15.08
C GLN A 143 18.66 -2.16 -14.06
N PRO A 144 19.84 -2.69 -14.44
CA PRO A 144 20.93 -2.98 -13.50
C PRO A 144 21.43 -1.74 -12.74
N LEU A 145 21.39 -0.55 -13.33
CA LEU A 145 21.77 0.69 -12.64
C LEU A 145 20.82 1.02 -11.49
N LYS A 146 19.51 0.81 -11.68
CA LYS A 146 18.53 1.00 -10.61
C LYS A 146 18.69 -0.06 -9.51
N ALA A 147 19.01 -1.31 -9.87
CA ALA A 147 19.32 -2.35 -8.91
C ALA A 147 20.54 -2.01 -8.04
N ALA A 148 21.60 -1.49 -8.68
CA ALA A 148 22.80 -1.04 -7.97
C ALA A 148 22.50 0.13 -7.02
N ASN A 149 21.72 1.12 -7.47
CA ASN A 149 21.31 2.24 -6.63
C ASN A 149 20.45 1.77 -5.45
N LEU A 150 19.47 0.87 -5.69
CA LEU A 150 18.64 0.29 -4.64
C LEU A 150 19.50 -0.43 -3.58
N ARG A 151 20.45 -1.28 -4.01
CA ARG A 151 21.37 -1.97 -3.08
C ARG A 151 22.18 -0.98 -2.26
N ARG A 152 22.74 0.05 -2.91
CA ARG A 152 23.54 1.10 -2.25
C ARG A 152 22.70 1.81 -1.18
N ARG A 153 21.47 2.22 -1.50
CA ARG A 153 20.57 2.90 -0.57
C ARG A 153 20.13 2.04 0.61
N LEU A 154 20.04 0.73 0.40
CA LEU A 154 19.71 -0.25 1.45
C LEU A 154 20.94 -0.73 2.24
N GLY A 155 22.15 -0.31 1.88
CA GLY A 155 23.39 -0.77 2.49
C GLY A 155 23.70 -2.25 2.23
N LEU A 156 23.13 -2.83 1.15
CA LEU A 156 23.33 -4.24 0.77
C LEU A 156 24.59 -4.41 -0.08
N LYS A 157 25.43 -5.37 0.28
CA LYS A 157 26.58 -5.77 -0.54
C LYS A 157 26.11 -6.50 -1.81
N SER A 158 27.01 -6.58 -2.81
CA SER A 158 26.75 -7.36 -4.02
C SER A 158 26.54 -8.83 -3.65
N GLY A 159 25.44 -9.43 -4.12
CA GLY A 159 25.09 -10.84 -3.83
C GLY A 159 24.46 -11.09 -2.46
N GLU A 160 24.38 -10.09 -1.57
CA GLU A 160 23.74 -10.22 -0.26
C GLU A 160 22.22 -10.32 -0.42
N ALA A 161 21.62 -11.35 0.19
CA ALA A 161 20.17 -11.46 0.28
C ALA A 161 19.64 -10.37 1.22
N PRO A 162 18.54 -9.70 0.86
CA PRO A 162 17.97 -8.69 1.73
C PRO A 162 17.36 -9.35 2.97
N GLU A 163 17.94 -9.07 4.14
CA GLU A 163 17.25 -9.25 5.41
C GLU A 163 16.47 -7.98 5.75
N TYR A 164 15.23 -8.15 6.17
CA TYR A 164 14.42 -7.02 6.60
C TYR A 164 14.96 -6.43 7.90
N LYS A 165 15.66 -5.32 7.79
CA LYS A 165 16.07 -4.49 8.95
C LYS A 165 15.19 -3.27 9.15
N GLY A 166 14.04 -3.24 8.47
CA GLY A 166 13.24 -2.05 8.32
C GLY A 166 13.84 -1.07 7.29
N LEU A 167 12.99 -0.27 6.65
CA LEU A 167 13.46 0.92 5.94
C LEU A 167 13.57 2.04 6.98
N PRO A 168 14.74 2.50 7.38
CA PRO A 168 14.87 3.44 8.51
C PRO A 168 14.08 4.74 8.30
N GLU A 169 13.84 5.14 7.06
CA GLU A 169 13.17 6.39 6.71
C GLU A 169 11.82 6.23 6.01
N LEU A 170 11.53 5.05 5.46
CA LEU A 170 10.23 4.75 4.85
C LEU A 170 9.24 4.10 5.84
N ILE A 171 9.74 3.71 7.01
CA ILE A 171 8.95 3.10 8.06
C ILE A 171 8.29 4.17 8.88
N ASN A 172 7.11 4.55 8.45
CA ASN A 172 6.12 5.10 9.33
C ASN A 172 6.31 6.57 9.75
N PRO A 173 5.70 7.51 9.05
CA PRO A 173 5.53 8.85 9.57
C PRO A 173 4.71 8.87 10.89
N PHE A 174 4.01 7.78 11.24
CA PHE A 174 3.17 7.67 12.44
C PHE A 174 3.88 7.07 13.66
N ASP A 175 5.04 6.43 13.53
CA ASP A 175 5.81 5.93 14.69
C ASP A 175 6.48 7.07 15.49
N LYS A 176 6.57 8.26 14.92
CA LYS A 176 7.05 9.45 15.64
C LYS A 176 6.06 10.01 16.66
N GLU A 177 4.76 9.70 16.52
CA GLU A 177 3.72 10.18 17.46
C GLU A 177 3.57 9.31 18.72
N LYS A 178 4.13 8.10 18.76
CA LYS A 178 4.07 7.23 19.94
C LYS A 178 5.20 7.41 20.95
N LYS A 179 6.12 8.38 20.71
CA LYS A 179 7.25 8.67 21.60
C LYS A 179 7.19 10.06 22.26
N LYS A 180 5.99 10.59 22.43
CA LYS A 180 5.77 11.76 23.30
C LYS A 180 4.76 11.45 24.39
#